data_c5f7df75e9e16edfbfeaebaa9bff260f
#
_entry.id   c5f7df75e9e16edfbfeaebaa9bff260f
#
_cell.length_a   1.000
_cell.length_b   1.000
_cell.length_c   1.000
_cell.angle_alpha   90.00
_cell.angle_beta   90.00
_cell.angle_gamma   90.00
#
_symmetry.space_group_name_H-M   'P 1'
#
loop_
_entity.id
_entity.type
_entity.pdbx_description
1 polymer ?
#
loop_
_entity_poly.entity_id
_entity_poly.type
_entity_poly.pdbx_seq_one_letter_code
_entity_poly.pdbx_strand_id
1 'polypeptide(L)'
;MIRVVLVDDQPLVREGLRALLDRAEDITVVGAAADASAGVALVRRERPDVVLMDIRMPGGDGIEATRRIVADPGLRHVHVVVLTTFDTDEHLLDAVRAGAAGFLLKDTSPDDLRAAVRVVAGGDALLSPAVTRRVMRAAAAGPAPRAADRLAALTPREREVLAEVGTGRSNAEIAERLVISTATARTHVGRLLAKLGARDRAQLVVLAYETGLVSAGQS
;
A
#
# COMPACT_ATOMS: atom_id res chain seq x y z
N MET A 1 -2.67 12.05 16.48
CA MET A 1 -1.43 11.29 16.76
C MET A 1 -1.54 9.97 16.04
N ILE A 2 -0.62 9.65 15.16
CA ILE A 2 -0.61 8.44 14.33
C ILE A 2 -0.03 7.30 15.17
N ARG A 3 -0.80 6.23 15.35
CA ARG A 3 -0.41 5.04 16.12
C ARG A 3 0.22 4.01 15.19
N VAL A 4 1.44 3.59 15.49
CA VAL A 4 2.21 2.66 14.65
C VAL A 4 2.52 1.38 15.41
N VAL A 5 2.37 0.22 14.76
CA VAL A 5 2.88 -1.07 15.21
C VAL A 5 4.02 -1.50 14.31
N LEU A 6 5.11 -2.02 14.90
CA LEU A 6 6.27 -2.56 14.19
C LEU A 6 6.24 -4.07 14.24
N VAL A 7 6.47 -4.73 13.11
CA VAL A 7 6.57 -6.20 13.01
C VAL A 7 7.79 -6.54 12.17
N ASP A 8 8.84 -7.01 12.83
CA ASP A 8 10.14 -7.36 12.23
C ASP A 8 10.86 -8.35 13.14
N ASP A 9 11.52 -9.36 12.64
CA ASP A 9 12.20 -10.36 13.47
C ASP A 9 13.52 -9.83 14.07
N GLN A 10 14.11 -8.80 13.45
CA GLN A 10 15.40 -8.24 13.85
C GLN A 10 15.25 -7.20 14.98
N PRO A 11 15.74 -7.46 16.22
CA PRO A 11 15.58 -6.53 17.33
C PRO A 11 16.17 -5.14 17.04
N LEU A 12 17.35 -5.10 16.39
CA LEU A 12 18.04 -3.85 16.08
C LEU A 12 17.23 -2.98 15.09
N VAL A 13 16.57 -3.61 14.12
CA VAL A 13 15.70 -2.90 13.16
C VAL A 13 14.49 -2.32 13.89
N ARG A 14 13.82 -3.10 14.75
CA ARG A 14 12.68 -2.62 15.53
C ARG A 14 13.02 -1.43 16.42
N GLU A 15 14.14 -1.51 17.14
CA GLU A 15 14.61 -0.41 18.02
C GLU A 15 15.02 0.82 17.18
N GLY A 16 15.69 0.62 16.06
CA GLY A 16 16.05 1.68 15.13
C GLY A 16 14.81 2.41 14.58
N LEU A 17 13.84 1.67 14.06
CA LEU A 17 12.59 2.23 13.54
C LEU A 17 11.80 2.98 14.63
N ARG A 18 11.73 2.41 15.85
CA ARG A 18 11.11 3.08 16.99
C ARG A 18 11.79 4.42 17.27
N ALA A 19 13.11 4.43 17.40
CA ALA A 19 13.86 5.65 17.71
C ALA A 19 13.72 6.72 16.61
N LEU A 20 13.54 6.31 15.33
CA LEU A 20 13.32 7.23 14.23
C LEU A 20 11.91 7.82 14.20
N LEU A 21 10.91 7.02 14.53
CA LEU A 21 9.50 7.45 14.57
C LEU A 21 9.18 8.29 15.80
N ASP A 22 9.70 7.94 16.98
CA ASP A 22 9.46 8.64 18.25
C ASP A 22 10.05 10.07 18.27
N ARG A 23 10.88 10.44 17.27
CA ARG A 23 11.33 11.84 17.08
C ARG A 23 10.23 12.76 16.51
N ALA A 24 9.14 12.23 16.01
CA ALA A 24 8.04 13.00 15.48
C ALA A 24 6.95 13.16 16.54
N GLU A 25 6.53 14.40 16.83
CA GLU A 25 5.52 14.68 17.86
C GLU A 25 4.13 14.12 17.51
N ASP A 26 3.87 13.86 16.24
CA ASP A 26 2.59 13.39 15.70
C ASP A 26 2.53 11.87 15.47
N ILE A 27 3.62 11.12 15.73
CA ILE A 27 3.70 9.65 15.52
C ILE A 27 4.08 8.99 16.86
N THR A 28 3.46 7.87 17.17
CA THR A 28 3.81 7.07 18.35
C THR A 28 3.82 5.58 18.04
N VAL A 29 4.87 4.87 18.45
CA VAL A 29 4.95 3.41 18.33
C VAL A 29 4.26 2.77 19.52
N VAL A 30 3.05 2.26 19.31
CA VAL A 30 2.20 1.65 20.34
C VAL A 30 2.54 0.20 20.65
N GLY A 31 3.37 -0.44 19.83
CA GLY A 31 3.82 -1.81 20.08
C GLY A 31 4.77 -2.32 19.03
N ALA A 32 5.46 -3.43 19.36
CA ALA A 32 6.34 -4.12 18.44
C ALA A 32 6.24 -5.64 18.63
N ALA A 33 6.36 -6.41 17.55
CA ALA A 33 6.34 -7.86 17.53
C ALA A 33 7.52 -8.40 16.72
N ALA A 34 7.96 -9.61 17.07
CA ALA A 34 9.12 -10.25 16.46
C ALA A 34 8.75 -11.30 15.40
N ASP A 35 7.47 -11.57 15.23
CA ASP A 35 6.96 -12.54 14.23
C ASP A 35 5.57 -12.16 13.73
N ALA A 36 5.17 -12.76 12.63
CA ALA A 36 3.91 -12.49 11.93
C ALA A 36 2.67 -12.76 12.80
N SER A 37 2.68 -13.85 13.59
CA SER A 37 1.53 -14.25 14.41
C SER A 37 1.32 -13.30 15.59
N ALA A 38 2.40 -12.99 16.31
CA ALA A 38 2.40 -12.01 17.37
C ALA A 38 2.03 -10.61 16.83
N GLY A 39 2.49 -10.27 15.62
CA GLY A 39 2.15 -9.04 14.92
C GLY A 39 0.65 -8.91 14.69
N VAL A 40 0.00 -9.93 14.12
CA VAL A 40 -1.46 -9.92 13.90
C VAL A 40 -2.23 -9.81 15.21
N ALA A 41 -1.81 -10.54 16.27
CA ALA A 41 -2.45 -10.45 17.58
C ALA A 41 -2.30 -9.05 18.21
N LEU A 42 -1.11 -8.44 18.07
CA LEU A 42 -0.82 -7.11 18.55
C LEU A 42 -1.67 -6.05 17.82
N VAL A 43 -1.76 -6.13 16.49
CA VAL A 43 -2.57 -5.22 15.66
C VAL A 43 -4.05 -5.27 16.06
N ARG A 44 -4.61 -6.47 16.31
CA ARG A 44 -6.00 -6.62 16.80
C ARG A 44 -6.23 -5.96 18.15
N ARG A 45 -5.26 -6.05 19.05
CA ARG A 45 -5.35 -5.46 20.40
C ARG A 45 -5.20 -3.95 20.35
N GLU A 46 -4.17 -3.45 19.68
CA GLU A 46 -3.80 -2.04 19.69
C GLU A 46 -4.61 -1.20 18.69
N ARG A 47 -5.12 -1.81 17.62
CA ARG A 47 -5.86 -1.15 16.54
C ARG A 47 -5.12 0.11 16.04
N PRO A 48 -3.88 -0.02 15.54
CA PRO A 48 -3.07 1.10 15.10
C PRO A 48 -3.63 1.70 13.80
N ASP A 49 -3.14 2.90 13.43
CA ASP A 49 -3.42 3.49 12.12
C ASP A 49 -2.53 2.86 11.05
N VAL A 50 -1.26 2.60 11.39
CA VAL A 50 -0.26 2.06 10.46
C VAL A 50 0.47 0.88 11.07
N VAL A 51 0.73 -0.15 10.27
CA VAL A 51 1.61 -1.27 10.59
C VAL A 51 2.81 -1.23 9.66
N LEU A 52 4.01 -1.20 10.21
CA LEU A 52 5.24 -1.47 9.45
C LEU A 52 5.54 -2.96 9.57
N MET A 53 5.44 -3.70 8.46
CA MET A 53 5.49 -5.17 8.43
C MET A 53 6.68 -5.63 7.58
N ASP A 54 7.61 -6.36 8.20
CA ASP A 54 8.62 -7.08 7.42
C ASP A 54 8.00 -8.24 6.64
N ILE A 55 8.52 -8.51 5.45
CA ILE A 55 8.08 -9.63 4.61
C ILE A 55 8.62 -10.95 5.16
N ARG A 56 9.93 -10.99 5.48
CA ARG A 56 10.64 -12.22 5.82
C ARG A 56 10.94 -12.31 7.29
N MET A 57 10.17 -13.15 7.96
CA MET A 57 10.37 -13.45 9.37
C MET A 57 10.40 -14.96 9.62
N PRO A 58 11.28 -15.48 10.49
CA PRO A 58 11.25 -16.87 10.91
C PRO A 58 9.88 -17.26 11.47
N GLY A 59 9.33 -18.37 11.01
CA GLY A 59 8.05 -18.88 11.52
C GLY A 59 6.79 -18.20 10.97
N GLY A 60 6.91 -17.30 9.99
CA GLY A 60 5.72 -16.67 9.37
C GLY A 60 6.05 -15.72 8.24
N ASP A 61 5.12 -15.62 7.30
CA ASP A 61 5.21 -14.73 6.14
C ASP A 61 4.45 -13.43 6.43
N GLY A 62 5.15 -12.29 6.33
CA GLY A 62 4.56 -10.96 6.50
C GLY A 62 3.48 -10.65 5.47
N ILE A 63 3.55 -11.25 4.27
CA ILE A 63 2.51 -11.14 3.25
C ILE A 63 1.22 -11.82 3.72
N GLU A 64 1.32 -13.02 4.31
CA GLU A 64 0.16 -13.70 4.88
C GLU A 64 -0.41 -12.95 6.09
N ALA A 65 0.46 -12.41 6.96
CA ALA A 65 0.03 -11.55 8.07
C ALA A 65 -0.70 -10.29 7.55
N THR A 66 -0.19 -9.66 6.49
CA THR A 66 -0.84 -8.53 5.80
C THR A 66 -2.22 -8.94 5.31
N ARG A 67 -2.35 -10.08 4.61
CA ARG A 67 -3.65 -10.58 4.12
C ARG A 67 -4.65 -10.79 5.26
N ARG A 68 -4.23 -11.35 6.40
CA ARG A 68 -5.07 -11.58 7.58
C ARG A 68 -5.52 -10.27 8.24
N ILE A 69 -4.65 -9.26 8.34
CA ILE A 69 -5.01 -7.93 8.86
C ILE A 69 -6.00 -7.26 7.92
N VAL A 70 -5.72 -7.30 6.63
CA VAL A 70 -6.53 -6.68 5.57
C VAL A 70 -7.92 -7.30 5.48
N ALA A 71 -8.03 -8.62 5.63
CA ALA A 71 -9.31 -9.34 5.58
C ALA A 71 -10.18 -9.16 6.84
N ASP A 72 -9.64 -8.64 7.95
CA ASP A 72 -10.36 -8.48 9.21
C ASP A 72 -11.26 -7.23 9.16
N PRO A 73 -12.62 -7.40 9.22
CA PRO A 73 -13.54 -6.26 9.16
C PRO A 73 -13.37 -5.26 10.31
N GLY A 74 -12.85 -5.69 11.47
CA GLY A 74 -12.56 -4.84 12.61
C GLY A 74 -11.33 -3.95 12.42
N LEU A 75 -10.51 -4.23 11.39
CA LEU A 75 -9.23 -3.55 11.14
C LEU A 75 -9.23 -2.73 9.81
N ARG A 76 -10.41 -2.36 9.31
CA ARG A 76 -10.52 -1.61 8.02
C ARG A 76 -9.79 -0.28 7.99
N HIS A 77 -9.56 0.34 9.14
CA HIS A 77 -8.83 1.59 9.29
C HIS A 77 -7.31 1.39 9.35
N VAL A 78 -6.85 0.15 9.54
CA VAL A 78 -5.43 -0.18 9.67
C VAL A 78 -4.81 -0.29 8.28
N HIS A 79 -3.75 0.46 8.04
CA HIS A 79 -2.97 0.42 6.81
C HIS A 79 -1.65 -0.31 7.03
N VAL A 80 -1.35 -1.29 6.18
CA VAL A 80 -0.10 -2.05 6.27
C VAL A 80 0.89 -1.52 5.25
N VAL A 81 2.05 -1.06 5.73
CA VAL A 81 3.22 -0.71 4.91
C VAL A 81 4.24 -1.83 5.05
N VAL A 82 4.61 -2.41 3.93
CA VAL A 82 5.59 -3.49 3.91
C VAL A 82 7.00 -2.90 3.91
N LEU A 83 7.85 -3.40 4.82
CA LEU A 83 9.29 -3.13 4.85
C LEU A 83 10.03 -4.24 4.12
N THR A 84 10.95 -3.90 3.24
CA THR A 84 11.75 -4.88 2.52
C THR A 84 13.20 -4.44 2.33
N THR A 85 14.12 -5.40 2.35
CA THR A 85 15.47 -5.24 1.80
C THR A 85 15.39 -5.66 0.35
N PHE A 86 15.87 -4.93 -0.62
CA PHE A 86 15.93 -5.23 -2.07
C PHE A 86 15.48 -6.65 -2.48
N ASP A 87 14.17 -6.91 -2.50
CA ASP A 87 13.65 -8.23 -2.81
C ASP A 87 13.00 -8.32 -4.20
N THR A 88 12.75 -9.55 -4.64
CA THR A 88 12.27 -9.87 -5.98
C THR A 88 10.94 -9.19 -6.30
N ASP A 89 10.70 -8.90 -7.58
CA ASP A 89 9.45 -8.30 -8.08
C ASP A 89 8.21 -9.14 -7.72
N GLU A 90 8.39 -10.45 -7.48
CA GLU A 90 7.35 -11.39 -7.10
C GLU A 90 6.78 -11.10 -5.70
N HIS A 91 7.62 -10.91 -4.68
CA HIS A 91 7.18 -10.57 -3.32
C HIS A 91 6.47 -9.23 -3.25
N LEU A 92 6.92 -8.28 -4.08
CA LEU A 92 6.28 -6.97 -4.18
C LEU A 92 4.84 -7.10 -4.68
N LEU A 93 4.62 -7.88 -5.75
CA LEU A 93 3.29 -8.12 -6.32
C LEU A 93 2.38 -8.86 -5.33
N ASP A 94 2.90 -9.88 -4.64
CA ASP A 94 2.13 -10.65 -3.68
C ASP A 94 1.70 -9.83 -2.46
N ALA A 95 2.56 -8.91 -2.00
CA ALA A 95 2.20 -8.00 -0.92
C ALA A 95 1.13 -6.98 -1.35
N VAL A 96 1.19 -6.44 -2.59
CA VAL A 96 0.12 -5.60 -3.14
C VAL A 96 -1.19 -6.38 -3.26
N ARG A 97 -1.14 -7.61 -3.77
CA ARG A 97 -2.32 -8.51 -3.83
C ARG A 97 -2.88 -8.84 -2.44
N ALA A 98 -2.01 -8.91 -1.43
CA ALA A 98 -2.42 -9.08 -0.03
C ALA A 98 -3.07 -7.81 0.56
N GLY A 99 -2.99 -6.66 -0.11
CA GLY A 99 -3.58 -5.40 0.30
C GLY A 99 -2.66 -4.49 1.09
N ALA A 100 -1.34 -4.56 0.87
CA ALA A 100 -0.42 -3.60 1.45
C ALA A 100 -0.67 -2.19 0.88
N ALA A 101 -0.84 -1.21 1.77
CA ALA A 101 -1.09 0.19 1.41
C ALA A 101 0.17 0.92 0.94
N GLY A 102 1.35 0.35 1.18
CA GLY A 102 2.62 0.94 0.77
C GLY A 102 3.81 0.01 0.92
N PHE A 103 4.93 0.47 0.38
CA PHE A 103 6.23 -0.21 0.43
C PHE A 103 7.33 0.77 0.78
N LEU A 104 8.20 0.36 1.69
CA LEU A 104 9.40 1.07 2.05
C LEU A 104 10.59 0.11 2.03
N LEU A 105 11.73 0.63 1.59
CA LEU A 105 12.99 -0.06 1.78
C LEU A 105 13.47 0.14 3.22
N LYS A 106 14.12 -0.85 3.80
CA LYS A 106 14.68 -0.76 5.17
C LYS A 106 15.81 0.28 5.28
N ASP A 107 16.37 0.72 4.16
CA ASP A 107 17.36 1.81 4.05
C ASP A 107 16.73 3.19 3.75
N THR A 108 15.42 3.31 3.79
CA THR A 108 14.69 4.58 3.61
C THR A 108 15.15 5.61 4.63
N SER A 109 15.35 6.86 4.19
CA SER A 109 15.76 7.94 5.09
C SER A 109 14.75 8.17 6.22
N PRO A 110 15.19 8.65 7.40
CA PRO A 110 14.29 8.91 8.52
C PRO A 110 13.14 9.88 8.19
N ASP A 111 13.40 10.87 7.34
CA ASP A 111 12.40 11.87 6.95
C ASP A 111 11.36 11.25 6.00
N ASP A 112 11.82 10.45 5.04
CA ASP A 112 10.93 9.74 4.11
C ASP A 112 10.09 8.68 4.83
N LEU A 113 10.66 7.98 5.84
CA LEU A 113 9.91 7.04 6.67
C LEU A 113 8.75 7.74 7.39
N ARG A 114 9.01 8.90 8.02
CA ARG A 114 7.96 9.67 8.72
C ARG A 114 6.93 10.23 7.74
N ALA A 115 7.38 10.75 6.60
CA ALA A 115 6.48 11.22 5.55
C ALA A 115 5.58 10.10 5.04
N ALA A 116 6.13 8.91 4.82
CA ALA A 116 5.42 7.72 4.39
C ALA A 116 4.31 7.32 5.39
N VAL A 117 4.63 7.28 6.68
CA VAL A 117 3.66 6.96 7.74
C VAL A 117 2.49 7.96 7.73
N ARG A 118 2.77 9.26 7.56
CA ARG A 118 1.71 10.29 7.48
C ARG A 118 0.82 10.14 6.25
N VAL A 119 1.41 9.89 5.09
CA VAL A 119 0.69 9.70 3.82
C VAL A 119 -0.26 8.51 3.93
N VAL A 120 0.25 7.39 4.45
CA VAL A 120 -0.53 6.15 4.58
C VAL A 120 -1.62 6.28 5.65
N ALA A 121 -1.33 6.91 6.78
CA ALA A 121 -2.33 7.20 7.83
C ALA A 121 -3.46 8.11 7.31
N GLY A 122 -3.18 8.97 6.32
CA GLY A 122 -4.18 9.78 5.62
C GLY A 122 -5.05 9.01 4.61
N GLY A 123 -4.81 7.70 4.43
CA GLY A 123 -5.54 6.85 3.49
C GLY A 123 -5.02 6.93 2.04
N ASP A 124 -3.90 7.62 1.81
CA ASP A 124 -3.23 7.62 0.51
C ASP A 124 -2.24 6.43 0.45
N ALA A 125 -2.15 5.76 -0.70
CA ALA A 125 -1.17 4.69 -0.88
C ALA A 125 0.22 5.26 -1.20
N LEU A 126 1.23 4.69 -0.55
CA LEU A 126 2.62 5.05 -0.80
C LEU A 126 3.26 4.05 -1.76
N LEU A 127 3.28 4.40 -3.02
CA LEU A 127 4.07 3.71 -4.03
C LEU A 127 5.09 4.70 -4.60
N SER A 128 6.36 4.50 -4.29
CA SER A 128 7.41 5.26 -4.99
C SER A 128 7.34 4.96 -6.50
N PRO A 129 7.74 5.88 -7.38
CA PRO A 129 7.76 5.62 -8.83
C PRO A 129 8.56 4.37 -9.21
N ALA A 130 9.60 4.04 -8.45
CA ALA A 130 10.40 2.82 -8.64
C ALA A 130 9.58 1.55 -8.31
N VAL A 131 8.90 1.54 -7.17
CA VAL A 131 8.03 0.44 -6.74
C VAL A 131 6.86 0.30 -7.70
N THR A 132 6.21 1.40 -8.11
CA THR A 132 5.14 1.38 -9.10
C THR A 132 5.60 0.70 -10.39
N ARG A 133 6.75 1.09 -10.97
CA ARG A 133 7.28 0.45 -12.20
C ARG A 133 7.56 -1.04 -12.04
N ARG A 134 7.97 -1.50 -10.84
CA ARG A 134 8.21 -2.92 -10.55
C ARG A 134 6.91 -3.70 -10.46
N VAL A 135 5.91 -3.18 -9.74
CA VAL A 135 4.55 -3.75 -9.67
C VAL A 135 3.95 -3.86 -11.08
N MET A 136 4.11 -2.82 -11.89
CA MET A 136 3.68 -2.80 -13.29
C MET A 136 4.29 -3.92 -14.12
N ARG A 137 5.62 -4.11 -14.04
CA ARG A 137 6.31 -5.19 -14.77
C ARG A 137 5.85 -6.57 -14.32
N ALA A 138 5.70 -6.77 -13.03
CA ALA A 138 5.26 -8.04 -12.47
C ALA A 138 3.79 -8.35 -12.82
N ALA A 139 2.91 -7.35 -12.82
CA ALA A 139 1.49 -7.50 -13.21
C ALA A 139 1.32 -7.77 -14.71
N ALA A 140 2.18 -7.20 -15.56
CA ALA A 140 2.15 -7.42 -17.02
C ALA A 140 2.59 -8.84 -17.44
N ALA A 141 3.24 -9.61 -16.55
CA ALA A 141 3.75 -10.95 -16.84
C ALA A 141 2.70 -12.08 -16.74
N GLY A 142 1.45 -11.80 -16.37
CA GLY A 142 0.41 -12.82 -16.28
C GLY A 142 -1.02 -12.29 -16.37
N PRO A 143 -1.87 -12.88 -17.25
CA PRO A 143 -3.27 -12.47 -17.37
C PRO A 143 -4.15 -13.10 -16.27
N ALA A 144 -5.03 -12.30 -15.66
CA ALA A 144 -6.16 -12.79 -14.88
C ALA A 144 -7.43 -12.79 -15.76
N PRO A 145 -8.04 -13.94 -16.06
CA PRO A 145 -9.16 -14.06 -17.03
C PRO A 145 -10.48 -13.38 -16.61
N ARG A 146 -10.58 -12.80 -15.42
CA ARG A 146 -11.81 -12.17 -14.87
C ARG A 146 -11.76 -10.64 -14.77
N ALA A 147 -10.70 -10.03 -15.27
CA ALA A 147 -10.46 -8.60 -15.04
C ALA A 147 -11.32 -7.69 -15.97
N ALA A 148 -11.62 -8.12 -17.19
CA ALA A 148 -12.41 -7.32 -18.15
C ALA A 148 -13.83 -6.98 -17.65
N ASP A 149 -14.49 -7.89 -16.93
CA ASP A 149 -15.83 -7.68 -16.39
C ASP A 149 -15.87 -6.58 -15.30
N ARG A 150 -14.77 -6.38 -14.59
CA ARG A 150 -14.67 -5.34 -13.55
C ARG A 150 -14.71 -3.92 -14.14
N LEU A 151 -14.20 -3.73 -15.34
CA LEU A 151 -14.24 -2.44 -16.02
C LEU A 151 -15.66 -2.08 -16.53
N ALA A 152 -16.55 -3.07 -16.72
CA ALA A 152 -17.91 -2.83 -17.20
C ALA A 152 -18.74 -1.96 -16.21
N ALA A 153 -18.43 -2.02 -14.92
CA ALA A 153 -19.09 -1.23 -13.89
C ALA A 153 -18.64 0.25 -13.83
N LEU A 154 -17.57 0.61 -14.56
CA LEU A 154 -16.99 1.95 -14.53
C LEU A 154 -17.54 2.83 -15.66
N THR A 155 -17.87 4.08 -15.31
CA THR A 155 -18.14 5.14 -16.30
C THR A 155 -16.89 5.46 -17.12
N PRO A 156 -17.01 6.09 -18.31
CA PRO A 156 -15.86 6.52 -19.09
C PRO A 156 -14.88 7.37 -18.28
N ARG A 157 -15.39 8.31 -17.48
CA ARG A 157 -14.55 9.18 -16.63
C ARG A 157 -13.81 8.43 -15.53
N GLU A 158 -14.45 7.44 -14.93
CA GLU A 158 -13.80 6.58 -13.94
C GLU A 158 -12.70 5.71 -14.55
N ARG A 159 -12.88 5.24 -15.79
CA ARG A 159 -11.83 4.52 -16.53
C ARG A 159 -10.63 5.42 -16.84
N GLU A 160 -10.85 6.67 -17.24
CA GLU A 160 -9.77 7.65 -17.43
C GLU A 160 -8.98 7.86 -16.13
N VAL A 161 -9.68 8.10 -15.02
CA VAL A 161 -9.02 8.27 -13.72
C VAL A 161 -8.28 6.99 -13.29
N LEU A 162 -8.86 5.80 -13.50
CA LEU A 162 -8.19 4.52 -13.20
C LEU A 162 -6.93 4.34 -14.05
N ALA A 163 -6.95 4.72 -15.32
CA ALA A 163 -5.77 4.68 -16.20
C ALA A 163 -4.65 5.58 -15.66
N GLU A 164 -4.99 6.81 -15.25
CA GLU A 164 -4.02 7.73 -14.65
C GLU A 164 -3.47 7.23 -13.30
N VAL A 165 -4.32 6.59 -12.48
CA VAL A 165 -3.87 5.89 -11.26
C VAL A 165 -2.91 4.76 -11.61
N GLY A 166 -3.23 3.97 -12.64
CA GLY A 166 -2.40 2.88 -13.15
C GLY A 166 -0.99 3.34 -13.57
N THR A 167 -0.86 4.55 -14.11
CA THR A 167 0.45 5.12 -14.45
C THR A 167 1.22 5.68 -13.24
N GLY A 168 0.69 5.56 -12.01
CA GLY A 168 1.35 5.96 -10.77
C GLY A 168 1.22 7.45 -10.43
N ARG A 169 0.38 8.23 -11.13
CA ARG A 169 0.21 9.67 -10.88
C ARG A 169 -0.49 9.95 -9.57
N SER A 170 -0.04 10.98 -8.86
CA SER A 170 -0.70 11.52 -7.67
C SER A 170 -2.06 12.16 -8.01
N ASN A 171 -2.88 12.44 -7.00
CA ASN A 171 -4.17 13.15 -7.22
C ASN A 171 -3.97 14.56 -7.80
N ALA A 172 -2.85 15.23 -7.51
CA ALA A 172 -2.51 16.52 -8.08
C ALA A 172 -2.21 16.42 -9.58
N GLU A 173 -1.37 15.47 -9.99
CA GLU A 173 -1.04 15.22 -11.39
C GLU A 173 -2.25 14.73 -12.21
N ILE A 174 -3.12 13.90 -11.61
CA ILE A 174 -4.39 13.50 -12.22
C ILE A 174 -5.30 14.71 -12.44
N ALA A 175 -5.38 15.60 -11.44
CA ALA A 175 -6.19 16.80 -11.52
C ALA A 175 -5.73 17.73 -12.65
N GLU A 176 -4.44 17.95 -12.75
CA GLU A 176 -3.82 18.74 -13.81
C GLU A 176 -4.11 18.14 -15.19
N ARG A 177 -3.85 16.86 -15.37
CA ARG A 177 -3.98 16.16 -16.64
C ARG A 177 -5.43 16.05 -17.14
N LEU A 178 -6.36 15.85 -16.21
CA LEU A 178 -7.79 15.72 -16.51
C LEU A 178 -8.56 17.03 -16.42
N VAL A 179 -7.88 18.14 -16.16
CA VAL A 179 -8.41 19.50 -16.02
C VAL A 179 -9.57 19.55 -15.00
N ILE A 180 -9.31 19.03 -13.80
CA ILE A 180 -10.24 19.02 -12.67
C ILE A 180 -9.53 19.51 -11.40
N SER A 181 -10.28 19.73 -10.32
CA SER A 181 -9.65 20.04 -9.03
C SER A 181 -9.04 18.78 -8.37
N THR A 182 -8.01 18.96 -7.54
CA THR A 182 -7.43 17.86 -6.75
C THR A 182 -8.46 17.19 -5.84
N ALA A 183 -9.42 17.97 -5.31
CA ALA A 183 -10.53 17.44 -4.53
C ALA A 183 -11.46 16.55 -5.37
N THR A 184 -11.70 16.92 -6.64
CA THR A 184 -12.47 16.10 -7.59
C THR A 184 -11.74 14.83 -7.94
N ALA A 185 -10.43 14.89 -8.19
CA ALA A 185 -9.60 13.71 -8.45
C ALA A 185 -9.64 12.73 -7.26
N ARG A 186 -9.48 13.22 -6.03
CA ARG A 186 -9.59 12.42 -4.80
C ARG A 186 -10.97 11.76 -4.68
N THR A 187 -12.04 12.47 -5.01
CA THR A 187 -13.41 11.93 -4.99
C THR A 187 -13.57 10.79 -6.01
N HIS A 188 -13.03 10.94 -7.22
CA HIS A 188 -13.06 9.88 -8.23
C HIS A 188 -12.26 8.65 -7.79
N VAL A 189 -11.08 8.83 -7.22
CA VAL A 189 -10.27 7.72 -6.67
C VAL A 189 -11.03 7.00 -5.56
N GLY A 190 -11.66 7.73 -4.63
CA GLY A 190 -12.48 7.14 -3.58
C GLY A 190 -13.67 6.32 -4.12
N ARG A 191 -14.33 6.80 -5.19
CA ARG A 191 -15.41 6.06 -5.87
C ARG A 191 -14.89 4.79 -6.56
N LEU A 192 -13.71 4.85 -7.17
CA LEU A 192 -13.06 3.69 -7.78
C LEU A 192 -12.75 2.61 -6.74
N LEU A 193 -12.19 3.02 -5.58
CA LEU A 193 -11.95 2.09 -4.47
C LEU A 193 -13.24 1.35 -4.06
N ALA A 194 -14.33 2.10 -3.88
CA ALA A 194 -15.61 1.52 -3.49
C ALA A 194 -16.21 0.60 -4.57
N LYS A 195 -16.21 1.03 -5.84
CA LYS A 195 -16.81 0.26 -6.96
C LYS A 195 -16.04 -1.01 -7.30
N LEU A 196 -14.71 -0.96 -7.22
CA LEU A 196 -13.85 -2.09 -7.56
C LEU A 196 -13.56 -3.00 -6.36
N GLY A 197 -14.04 -2.63 -5.15
CA GLY A 197 -13.74 -3.34 -3.92
C GLY A 197 -12.27 -3.29 -3.54
N ALA A 198 -11.55 -2.27 -4.01
CA ALA A 198 -10.14 -2.04 -3.68
C ALA A 198 -10.04 -1.28 -2.36
N ARG A 199 -9.11 -1.68 -1.48
CA ARG A 199 -8.90 -1.01 -0.19
C ARG A 199 -8.07 0.25 -0.31
N ASP A 200 -7.16 0.27 -1.26
CA ASP A 200 -6.19 1.33 -1.41
C ASP A 200 -5.80 1.52 -2.89
N ARG A 201 -5.02 2.58 -3.12
CA ARG A 201 -4.55 2.99 -4.43
C ARG A 201 -3.65 1.93 -5.09
N ALA A 202 -2.86 1.17 -4.31
CA ALA A 202 -1.98 0.15 -4.85
C ALA A 202 -2.78 -0.96 -5.54
N GLN A 203 -3.90 -1.35 -4.95
CA GLN A 203 -4.82 -2.31 -5.59
C GLN A 203 -5.45 -1.75 -6.87
N LEU A 204 -5.75 -0.46 -6.94
CA LEU A 204 -6.23 0.16 -8.19
C LEU A 204 -5.17 0.12 -9.29
N VAL A 205 -3.89 0.34 -8.95
CA VAL A 205 -2.78 0.19 -9.91
C VAL A 205 -2.74 -1.23 -10.46
N VAL A 206 -2.75 -2.25 -9.60
CA VAL A 206 -2.76 -3.66 -10.03
C VAL A 206 -3.97 -3.95 -10.92
N LEU A 207 -5.15 -3.52 -10.52
CA LEU A 207 -6.38 -3.71 -11.32
C LEU A 207 -6.29 -3.05 -12.69
N ALA A 208 -5.71 -1.86 -12.81
CA ALA A 208 -5.53 -1.19 -14.10
C ALA A 208 -4.65 -2.01 -15.07
N TYR A 209 -3.62 -2.71 -14.56
CA TYR A 209 -2.78 -3.61 -15.36
C TYR A 209 -3.43 -4.96 -15.62
N GLU A 210 -4.00 -5.62 -14.62
CA GLU A 210 -4.69 -6.91 -14.78
C GLU A 210 -5.87 -6.84 -15.74
N THR A 211 -6.52 -5.67 -15.84
CA THR A 211 -7.61 -5.42 -16.80
C THR A 211 -7.14 -5.02 -18.18
N GLY A 212 -5.83 -4.82 -18.38
CA GLY A 212 -5.30 -4.33 -19.66
C GLY A 212 -5.65 -2.87 -19.97
N LEU A 213 -6.19 -2.12 -18.99
CA LEU A 213 -6.51 -0.70 -19.16
C LEU A 213 -5.24 0.16 -19.36
N VAL A 214 -4.14 -0.29 -18.75
CA VAL A 214 -2.80 0.28 -18.90
C VAL A 214 -1.83 -0.85 -19.23
N SER A 215 -0.89 -0.60 -20.16
CA SER A 215 0.18 -1.55 -20.50
C SER A 215 1.56 -0.95 -20.21
N ALA A 216 2.51 -1.81 -19.87
CA ALA A 216 3.89 -1.39 -19.64
C ALA A 216 4.48 -0.84 -20.97
N GLY A 217 4.73 0.48 -21.04
CA GLY A 217 5.31 1.14 -22.22
C GLY A 217 4.53 2.32 -22.78
N GLN A 218 3.37 2.68 -22.23
CA GLN A 218 2.64 3.91 -22.54
C GLN A 218 2.90 4.96 -21.45
N SER A 219 4.01 5.66 -21.54
CA SER A 219 4.31 6.84 -20.70
C SER A 219 4.46 8.06 -21.57
#